data_0cdbba32567cb111460216d66d322687
#
_entry.id   0cdbba32567cb111460216d66d322687
#
_cell.length_a   1.000
_cell.length_b   1.000
_cell.length_c   1.000
_cell.angle_alpha   90.00
_cell.angle_beta   90.00
_cell.angle_gamma   90.00
#
_symmetry.space_group_name_H-M   'P 1'
#
loop_
_entity.id
_entity.type
_entity.pdbx_description
1 polymer ?
#
loop_
_entity_poly.entity_id
_entity_poly.type
_entity_poly.pdbx_seq_one_letter_code
_entity_poly.pdbx_strand_id
1 'polypeptide(L)'
;AAEALLADNLVALPTETVYGLGGFARSATAVERIFSTKGRPVNHPVIVHVANADAMTHWAKDVPESALILANAMWPGPLTLVVPRADWVSDAITGGQPTIALRAPRHPLFQKVLAALESQSEFPPGIAAPSANRFGRVSPTTAEHVAADIGQLLEPTDLILDGGPCTVGVESTIAICTDRGVRVARSGGISADQLAELVPVLDADDQPLQRVPGALASHYAPSAAVTVVRTAAEFQRESR
;
A
#
# COMPACT_ATOMS: atom_id res chain seq x y z
N ALA A 1 -17.61 -8.85 1.29
CA ALA A 1 -16.20 -8.48 1.47
C ALA A 1 -15.87 -8.19 2.94
N ALA A 2 -16.63 -7.31 3.63
CA ALA A 2 -16.37 -7.03 5.05
C ALA A 2 -16.49 -8.30 5.92
N GLU A 3 -17.54 -9.08 5.76
CA GLU A 3 -17.72 -10.35 6.47
C GLU A 3 -16.60 -11.35 6.18
N ALA A 4 -16.14 -11.44 4.93
CA ALA A 4 -15.01 -12.29 4.57
C ALA A 4 -13.72 -11.86 5.30
N LEU A 5 -13.44 -10.56 5.35
CA LEU A 5 -12.27 -10.02 6.08
C LEU A 5 -12.37 -10.31 7.59
N LEU A 6 -13.55 -10.18 8.20
CA LEU A 6 -13.77 -10.48 9.63
C LEU A 6 -13.66 -11.98 9.94
N ALA A 7 -13.89 -12.84 8.94
CA ALA A 7 -13.69 -14.29 9.03
C ALA A 7 -12.28 -14.75 8.61
N ASP A 8 -11.29 -13.84 8.62
CA ASP A 8 -9.88 -14.06 8.25
C ASP A 8 -9.66 -14.50 6.79
N ASN A 9 -10.67 -14.33 5.92
CA ASN A 9 -10.51 -14.56 4.50
C ASN A 9 -9.82 -13.37 3.82
N LEU A 10 -9.16 -13.64 2.70
CA LEU A 10 -8.51 -12.61 1.90
C LEU A 10 -9.48 -12.02 0.88
N VAL A 11 -9.37 -10.73 0.67
CA VAL A 11 -10.15 -10.03 -0.35
C VAL A 11 -9.21 -9.20 -1.22
N ALA A 12 -9.13 -9.51 -2.50
CA ALA A 12 -8.47 -8.60 -3.44
C ALA A 12 -9.39 -7.40 -3.70
N LEU A 13 -8.89 -6.20 -3.41
CA LEU A 13 -9.66 -4.96 -3.40
C LEU A 13 -9.10 -3.97 -4.41
N PRO A 14 -9.96 -3.28 -5.19
CA PRO A 14 -9.55 -2.20 -6.08
C PRO A 14 -9.13 -0.98 -5.29
N THR A 15 -8.06 -0.32 -5.73
CA THR A 15 -7.73 1.05 -5.32
C THR A 15 -7.58 1.91 -6.57
N GLU A 16 -7.37 3.22 -6.42
CA GLU A 16 -7.06 4.10 -7.54
C GLU A 16 -5.68 3.80 -8.13
N THR A 17 -4.76 3.20 -7.34
CA THR A 17 -3.38 2.88 -7.75
C THR A 17 -3.27 1.49 -8.36
N VAL A 18 -3.38 0.45 -7.55
CA VAL A 18 -3.31 -0.96 -7.95
C VAL A 18 -4.27 -1.78 -7.09
N TYR A 19 -4.63 -2.99 -7.51
CA TYR A 19 -5.37 -3.91 -6.64
C TYR A 19 -4.50 -4.37 -5.47
N GLY A 20 -5.07 -4.39 -4.27
CA GLY A 20 -4.44 -4.87 -3.04
C GLY A 20 -5.02 -6.20 -2.59
N LEU A 21 -4.17 -7.16 -2.17
CA LEU A 21 -4.62 -8.38 -1.50
C LEU A 21 -4.81 -8.08 -0.01
N GLY A 22 -6.07 -7.86 0.37
CA GLY A 22 -6.47 -7.40 1.70
C GLY A 22 -6.73 -8.53 2.68
N GLY A 23 -6.29 -8.34 3.92
CA GLY A 23 -6.68 -9.10 5.09
C GLY A 23 -6.98 -8.15 6.25
N PHE A 24 -7.80 -8.57 7.21
CA PHE A 24 -8.09 -7.76 8.38
C PHE A 24 -6.81 -7.52 9.20
N ALA A 25 -6.37 -6.27 9.30
CA ALA A 25 -5.04 -5.95 9.83
C ALA A 25 -4.84 -6.30 11.32
N ARG A 26 -5.93 -6.44 12.08
CA ARG A 26 -5.86 -6.87 13.49
C ARG A 26 -5.81 -8.39 13.66
N SER A 27 -6.03 -9.16 12.61
CA SER A 27 -5.92 -10.61 12.61
C SER A 27 -4.53 -11.07 12.20
N ALA A 28 -3.80 -11.73 13.11
CA ALA A 28 -2.52 -12.33 12.79
C ALA A 28 -2.65 -13.40 11.69
N THR A 29 -3.73 -14.21 11.75
CA THR A 29 -4.04 -15.24 10.74
C THR A 29 -4.20 -14.63 9.36
N ALA A 30 -5.01 -13.57 9.21
CA ALA A 30 -5.22 -12.92 7.92
C ALA A 30 -3.91 -12.32 7.37
N VAL A 31 -3.09 -11.70 8.23
CA VAL A 31 -1.78 -11.14 7.84
C VAL A 31 -0.82 -12.24 7.39
N GLU A 32 -0.71 -13.35 8.11
CA GLU A 32 0.11 -14.51 7.72
C GLU A 32 -0.34 -15.12 6.39
N ARG A 33 -1.67 -15.21 6.15
CA ARG A 33 -2.23 -15.67 4.88
C ARG A 33 -1.84 -14.77 3.70
N ILE A 34 -1.80 -13.44 3.88
CA ILE A 34 -1.30 -12.51 2.85
C ILE A 34 0.15 -12.88 2.46
N PHE A 35 1.02 -13.10 3.43
CA PHE A 35 2.43 -13.41 3.17
C PHE A 35 2.60 -14.76 2.47
N SER A 36 1.91 -15.80 2.94
CA SER A 36 1.98 -17.15 2.36
C SER A 36 1.43 -17.19 0.94
N THR A 37 0.26 -16.59 0.68
CA THR A 37 -0.36 -16.54 -0.65
C THR A 37 0.54 -15.84 -1.68
N LYS A 38 1.22 -14.77 -1.27
CA LYS A 38 2.11 -14.01 -2.16
C LYS A 38 3.52 -14.60 -2.29
N GLY A 39 3.94 -15.51 -1.43
CA GLY A 39 5.35 -15.89 -1.26
C GLY A 39 6.21 -14.71 -0.80
N ARG A 40 5.64 -13.80 0.01
CA ARG A 40 6.30 -12.58 0.50
C ARG A 40 7.09 -12.87 1.78
N PRO A 41 8.36 -12.40 1.92
CA PRO A 41 9.10 -12.53 3.17
C PRO A 41 8.42 -11.79 4.33
N VAL A 42 8.30 -12.46 5.48
CA VAL A 42 7.58 -11.94 6.67
C VAL A 42 8.21 -10.69 7.31
N ASN A 43 9.47 -10.41 7.02
CA ASN A 43 10.16 -9.22 7.51
C ASN A 43 9.93 -7.97 6.64
N HIS A 44 9.10 -8.07 5.59
CA HIS A 44 8.73 -6.94 4.75
C HIS A 44 7.44 -6.29 5.27
N PRO A 45 7.45 -4.99 5.63
CA PRO A 45 6.25 -4.31 6.14
C PRO A 45 5.15 -4.29 5.07
N VAL A 46 3.89 -4.19 5.52
CA VAL A 46 2.73 -4.00 4.67
C VAL A 46 2.05 -2.67 4.98
N ILE A 47 1.39 -2.07 3.98
CA ILE A 47 0.59 -0.87 4.17
C ILE A 47 -0.75 -1.27 4.79
N VAL A 48 -1.14 -0.58 5.86
CA VAL A 48 -2.49 -0.68 6.41
C VAL A 48 -3.35 0.45 5.83
N HIS A 49 -4.47 0.06 5.25
CA HIS A 49 -5.43 0.99 4.67
C HIS A 49 -6.49 1.31 5.70
N VAL A 50 -6.70 2.61 5.93
CA VAL A 50 -7.65 3.18 6.89
C VAL A 50 -8.68 4.06 6.18
N ALA A 51 -9.77 4.43 6.87
CA ALA A 51 -10.84 5.20 6.25
C ALA A 51 -10.43 6.65 5.93
N ASN A 52 -9.73 7.31 6.84
CA ASN A 52 -9.40 8.74 6.77
C ASN A 52 -8.23 9.10 7.70
N ALA A 53 -7.94 10.40 7.81
CA ALA A 53 -6.87 10.92 8.67
C ALA A 53 -7.14 10.68 10.16
N ASP A 54 -8.40 10.75 10.62
CA ASP A 54 -8.75 10.55 12.02
C ASP A 54 -8.43 9.12 12.47
N ALA A 55 -8.68 8.13 11.60
CA ALA A 55 -8.34 6.74 11.88
C ALA A 55 -6.83 6.51 12.04
N MET A 56 -5.96 7.37 11.48
CA MET A 56 -4.51 7.27 11.62
C MET A 56 -4.06 7.31 13.08
N THR A 57 -4.67 8.16 13.90
CA THR A 57 -4.29 8.35 15.32
C THR A 57 -4.52 7.10 16.18
N HIS A 58 -5.35 6.17 15.70
CA HIS A 58 -5.54 4.88 16.37
C HIS A 58 -4.40 3.90 16.06
N TRP A 59 -3.85 3.94 14.85
CA TRP A 59 -2.79 3.03 14.38
C TRP A 59 -1.37 3.55 14.66
N ALA A 60 -1.25 4.85 14.94
CA ALA A 60 0.01 5.54 15.15
C ALA A 60 0.04 6.23 16.52
N LYS A 61 1.24 6.46 17.05
CA LYS A 61 1.50 7.30 18.20
C LYS A 61 2.46 8.42 17.82
N ASP A 62 2.48 9.50 18.60
CA ASP A 62 3.41 10.63 18.40
C ASP A 62 3.45 11.06 16.93
N VAL A 63 2.25 11.24 16.32
CA VAL A 63 2.10 11.51 14.90
C VAL A 63 2.72 12.86 14.56
N PRO A 64 3.76 12.93 13.68
CA PRO A 64 4.37 14.19 13.28
C PRO A 64 3.37 15.14 12.62
N GLU A 65 3.51 16.45 12.84
CA GLU A 65 2.63 17.47 12.24
C GLU A 65 2.60 17.37 10.71
N SER A 66 3.75 17.09 10.09
CA SER A 66 3.86 16.87 8.64
C SER A 66 2.94 15.76 8.14
N ALA A 67 2.75 14.68 8.92
CA ALA A 67 1.84 13.60 8.56
C ALA A 67 0.38 14.03 8.63
N LEU A 68 0.01 14.81 9.65
CA LEU A 68 -1.36 15.34 9.80
C LEU A 68 -1.71 16.31 8.66
N ILE A 69 -0.80 17.22 8.32
CA ILE A 69 -0.98 18.17 7.20
C ILE A 69 -1.22 17.39 5.90
N LEU A 70 -0.36 16.41 5.59
CA LEU A 70 -0.45 15.64 4.36
C LEU A 70 -1.69 14.73 4.32
N ALA A 71 -2.04 14.09 5.43
CA ALA A 71 -3.24 13.26 5.50
C ALA A 71 -4.50 14.09 5.26
N ASN A 72 -4.63 15.25 5.89
CA ASN A 72 -5.79 16.14 5.72
C ASN A 72 -5.90 16.71 4.30
N ALA A 73 -4.77 16.99 3.64
CA ALA A 73 -4.77 17.59 2.30
C ALA A 73 -4.92 16.55 1.17
N MET A 74 -4.37 15.33 1.34
CA MET A 74 -4.17 14.38 0.25
C MET A 74 -4.90 13.03 0.43
N TRP A 75 -5.53 12.79 1.58
CA TRP A 75 -6.37 11.62 1.79
C TRP A 75 -7.87 11.95 1.68
N PRO A 76 -8.64 11.06 1.07
CA PRO A 76 -8.29 9.81 0.42
C PRO A 76 -7.49 10.01 -0.87
N GLY A 77 -6.42 9.21 -1.06
CA GLY A 77 -5.56 9.38 -2.23
C GLY A 77 -4.34 8.44 -2.30
N PRO A 78 -3.51 8.63 -3.35
CA PRO A 78 -2.38 7.75 -3.65
C PRO A 78 -1.12 8.11 -2.85
N LEU A 79 -1.29 8.48 -1.56
CA LEU A 79 -0.21 8.81 -0.63
C LEU A 79 -0.20 7.84 0.56
N THR A 80 0.94 7.25 0.83
CA THR A 80 1.23 6.43 2.01
C THR A 80 2.15 7.20 2.94
N LEU A 81 1.78 7.30 4.20
CA LEU A 81 2.54 7.97 5.25
C LEU A 81 3.15 6.93 6.19
N VAL A 82 4.45 7.03 6.45
CA VAL A 82 5.16 6.21 7.43
C VAL A 82 5.34 7.04 8.70
N VAL A 83 4.75 6.54 9.79
CA VAL A 83 4.68 7.22 11.09
C VAL A 83 5.04 6.24 12.22
N PRO A 84 5.38 6.71 13.44
CA PRO A 84 5.57 5.83 14.59
C PRO A 84 4.32 4.99 14.85
N ARG A 85 4.48 3.67 15.00
CA ARG A 85 3.35 2.76 15.25
C ARG A 85 2.82 2.85 16.68
N ALA A 86 1.53 2.66 16.87
CA ALA A 86 0.97 2.42 18.19
C ALA A 86 1.51 1.11 18.79
N ASP A 87 1.62 1.03 20.13
CA ASP A 87 2.30 -0.10 20.81
C ASP A 87 1.59 -1.45 20.62
N TRP A 88 0.28 -1.42 20.35
CA TRP A 88 -0.52 -2.62 20.11
C TRP A 88 -0.38 -3.19 18.68
N VAL A 89 0.22 -2.44 17.74
CA VAL A 89 0.37 -2.89 16.35
C VAL A 89 1.40 -4.02 16.25
N SER A 90 0.99 -5.13 15.64
CA SER A 90 1.79 -6.34 15.50
C SER A 90 3.05 -6.14 14.65
N ASP A 91 4.13 -6.81 15.04
CA ASP A 91 5.36 -6.92 14.27
C ASP A 91 5.15 -7.54 12.87
N ALA A 92 4.15 -8.40 12.72
CA ALA A 92 3.80 -9.00 11.43
C ALA A 92 3.42 -7.94 10.38
N ILE A 93 2.79 -6.83 10.80
CA ILE A 93 2.45 -5.70 9.90
C ILE A 93 3.68 -4.88 9.55
N THR A 94 4.52 -4.61 10.53
CA THR A 94 5.62 -3.65 10.41
C THR A 94 6.96 -4.29 10.04
N GLY A 95 7.02 -5.63 9.98
CA GLY A 95 8.27 -6.37 9.82
C GLY A 95 9.26 -6.12 10.97
N GLY A 96 8.74 -5.89 12.19
CA GLY A 96 9.50 -5.59 13.40
C GLY A 96 10.02 -4.16 13.49
N GLN A 97 9.59 -3.25 12.63
CA GLN A 97 10.01 -1.84 12.66
C GLN A 97 9.16 -1.03 13.66
N PRO A 98 9.71 0.07 14.23
CA PRO A 98 8.98 0.95 15.16
C PRO A 98 7.95 1.85 14.45
N THR A 99 7.80 1.70 13.14
CA THR A 99 6.92 2.53 12.31
C THR A 99 5.90 1.68 11.56
N ILE A 100 4.80 2.32 11.18
CA ILE A 100 3.73 1.74 10.36
C ILE A 100 3.52 2.60 9.12
N ALA A 101 3.19 1.95 8.00
CA ALA A 101 2.79 2.60 6.75
C ALA A 101 1.27 2.61 6.66
N LEU A 102 0.67 3.80 6.59
CA LEU A 102 -0.78 4.02 6.56
C LEU A 102 -1.19 4.73 5.28
N ARG A 103 -2.37 4.43 4.77
CA ARG A 103 -2.98 5.10 3.61
C ARG A 103 -4.51 5.08 3.70
N ALA A 104 -5.16 6.15 3.24
CA ALA A 104 -6.60 6.14 2.96
C ALA A 104 -6.81 6.11 1.43
N PRO A 105 -7.22 4.96 0.83
CA PRO A 105 -7.41 4.85 -0.61
C PRO A 105 -8.68 5.57 -1.06
N ARG A 106 -8.66 6.15 -2.28
CA ARG A 106 -9.79 6.94 -2.79
C ARG A 106 -10.92 6.09 -3.40
N HIS A 107 -10.63 4.82 -3.71
CA HIS A 107 -11.58 3.99 -4.47
C HIS A 107 -12.91 3.77 -3.73
N PRO A 108 -14.09 4.06 -4.34
CA PRO A 108 -15.38 4.03 -3.64
C PRO A 108 -15.72 2.66 -3.03
N LEU A 109 -15.41 1.55 -3.72
CA LEU A 109 -15.65 0.21 -3.17
C LEU A 109 -14.76 -0.10 -1.97
N PHE A 110 -13.50 0.32 -2.00
CA PHE A 110 -12.60 0.15 -0.85
C PHE A 110 -13.13 0.91 0.36
N GLN A 111 -13.55 2.16 0.17
CA GLN A 111 -14.14 3.00 1.23
C GLN A 111 -15.44 2.38 1.79
N LYS A 112 -16.31 1.80 0.93
CA LYS A 112 -17.50 1.09 1.38
C LYS A 112 -17.18 -0.14 2.23
N VAL A 113 -16.11 -0.88 1.89
CA VAL A 113 -15.68 -2.04 2.70
C VAL A 113 -15.14 -1.57 4.05
N LEU A 114 -14.34 -0.49 4.11
CA LEU A 114 -13.87 0.10 5.38
C LEU A 114 -15.04 0.57 6.25
N ALA A 115 -16.01 1.27 5.68
CA ALA A 115 -17.20 1.72 6.40
C ALA A 115 -18.05 0.54 6.94
N ALA A 116 -18.18 -0.54 6.16
CA ALA A 116 -18.86 -1.74 6.61
C ALA A 116 -18.10 -2.48 7.73
N LEU A 117 -16.78 -2.45 7.74
CA LEU A 117 -15.96 -2.96 8.85
C LEU A 117 -16.10 -2.08 10.09
N GLU A 118 -16.10 -0.75 9.93
CA GLU A 118 -16.23 0.20 11.02
C GLU A 118 -17.56 0.03 11.78
N SER A 119 -18.66 -0.25 11.06
CA SER A 119 -19.96 -0.51 11.68
C SER A 119 -20.00 -1.79 12.52
N GLN A 120 -19.03 -2.67 12.42
CA GLN A 120 -18.92 -3.96 13.11
C GLN A 120 -17.70 -4.03 14.05
N SER A 121 -16.97 -2.92 14.22
CA SER A 121 -15.73 -2.86 15.00
C SER A 121 -15.85 -1.82 16.11
N GLU A 122 -15.33 -2.14 17.29
CA GLU A 122 -15.26 -1.21 18.43
C GLU A 122 -14.23 -0.09 18.18
N PHE A 123 -13.22 -0.37 17.35
CA PHE A 123 -12.12 0.55 17.03
C PHE A 123 -12.00 0.74 15.52
N PRO A 124 -11.42 1.87 15.05
CA PRO A 124 -11.20 2.12 13.64
C PRO A 124 -10.49 0.93 12.96
N PRO A 125 -11.14 0.26 12.00
CA PRO A 125 -10.58 -0.90 11.33
C PRO A 125 -9.45 -0.51 10.39
N GLY A 126 -8.62 -1.50 10.04
CA GLY A 126 -7.61 -1.36 9.01
C GLY A 126 -7.54 -2.63 8.16
N ILE A 127 -7.21 -2.47 6.89
CA ILE A 127 -6.98 -3.56 5.96
C ILE A 127 -5.50 -3.56 5.59
N ALA A 128 -4.77 -4.59 6.00
CA ALA A 128 -3.40 -4.82 5.53
C ALA A 128 -3.46 -5.30 4.08
N ALA A 129 -2.93 -4.52 3.13
CA ALA A 129 -3.05 -4.88 1.72
C ALA A 129 -1.80 -4.49 0.92
N PRO A 130 -0.84 -5.40 0.69
CA PRO A 130 0.12 -5.26 -0.38
C PRO A 130 -0.57 -5.44 -1.75
N SER A 131 0.10 -5.12 -2.87
CA SER A 131 -0.44 -5.35 -4.21
C SER A 131 -0.86 -6.83 -4.42
N ALA A 132 -1.93 -7.07 -5.19
CA ALA A 132 -2.55 -8.40 -5.31
C ALA A 132 -1.88 -9.29 -6.38
N ASN A 133 -0.54 -9.41 -6.35
CA ASN A 133 0.29 -10.23 -7.24
C ASN A 133 1.26 -11.10 -6.42
N ARG A 134 1.86 -12.10 -7.04
CA ARG A 134 3.00 -12.83 -6.46
C ARG A 134 4.16 -11.87 -6.19
N PHE A 135 4.90 -12.11 -5.12
CA PHE A 135 6.00 -11.24 -4.71
C PHE A 135 7.03 -11.03 -5.85
N GLY A 136 7.41 -9.76 -6.08
CA GLY A 136 8.36 -9.35 -7.09
C GLY A 136 7.79 -9.13 -8.50
N ARG A 137 6.55 -9.58 -8.78
CA ARG A 137 5.90 -9.37 -10.09
C ARG A 137 5.25 -8.00 -10.21
N VAL A 138 4.78 -7.68 -11.42
CA VAL A 138 4.07 -6.44 -11.74
C VAL A 138 2.74 -6.39 -10.98
N SER A 139 2.41 -5.24 -10.42
CA SER A 139 1.17 -5.03 -9.68
C SER A 139 -0.06 -5.04 -10.60
N PRO A 140 -1.16 -5.69 -10.19
CA PRO A 140 -2.37 -5.78 -10.99
C PRO A 140 -3.17 -4.48 -10.96
N THR A 141 -3.71 -4.09 -12.10
CA THR A 141 -4.54 -2.89 -12.26
C THR A 141 -6.00 -3.19 -12.63
N THR A 142 -6.34 -4.48 -12.79
CA THR A 142 -7.72 -4.96 -12.99
C THR A 142 -7.94 -6.25 -12.19
N ALA A 143 -9.20 -6.65 -12.01
CA ALA A 143 -9.57 -7.90 -11.34
C ALA A 143 -9.08 -9.13 -12.13
N GLU A 144 -9.09 -9.06 -13.47
CA GLU A 144 -8.58 -10.13 -14.33
C GLU A 144 -7.08 -10.34 -14.15
N HIS A 145 -6.29 -9.26 -13.96
CA HIS A 145 -4.87 -9.39 -13.66
C HIS A 145 -4.64 -10.11 -12.33
N VAL A 146 -5.47 -9.82 -11.30
CA VAL A 146 -5.42 -10.52 -10.01
C VAL A 146 -5.73 -12.01 -10.21
N ALA A 147 -6.84 -12.32 -10.88
CA ALA A 147 -7.26 -13.70 -11.13
C ALA A 147 -6.20 -14.50 -11.92
N ALA A 148 -5.57 -13.87 -12.91
CA ALA A 148 -4.54 -14.50 -13.71
C ALA A 148 -3.25 -14.81 -12.95
N ASP A 149 -2.84 -13.94 -11.99
CA ASP A 149 -1.56 -14.13 -11.28
C ASP A 149 -1.71 -14.95 -9.98
N ILE A 150 -2.71 -14.65 -9.15
CA ILE A 150 -2.87 -15.28 -7.83
C ILE A 150 -4.19 -16.04 -7.65
N GLY A 151 -5.11 -16.04 -8.62
CA GLY A 151 -6.43 -16.66 -8.48
C GLY A 151 -6.38 -18.13 -8.05
N GLN A 152 -5.40 -18.90 -8.53
CA GLN A 152 -5.21 -20.31 -8.15
C GLN A 152 -4.60 -20.51 -6.76
N LEU A 153 -4.13 -19.44 -6.11
CA LEU A 153 -3.54 -19.45 -4.77
C LEU A 153 -4.57 -19.04 -3.70
N LEU A 154 -5.71 -18.49 -4.14
CA LEU A 154 -6.80 -18.09 -3.25
C LEU A 154 -7.60 -19.32 -2.83
N GLU A 155 -8.11 -19.31 -1.59
CA GLU A 155 -9.02 -20.31 -1.09
C GLU A 155 -10.46 -20.07 -1.61
N PRO A 156 -11.34 -21.06 -1.59
CA PRO A 156 -12.73 -20.91 -2.08
C PRO A 156 -13.54 -19.81 -1.37
N THR A 157 -13.14 -19.41 -0.17
CA THR A 157 -13.79 -18.38 0.65
C THR A 157 -13.19 -16.99 0.45
N ASP A 158 -12.04 -16.90 -0.25
CA ASP A 158 -11.41 -15.64 -0.59
C ASP A 158 -12.16 -14.98 -1.77
N LEU A 159 -12.04 -13.66 -1.89
CA LEU A 159 -12.80 -12.90 -2.87
C LEU A 159 -11.89 -12.03 -3.74
N ILE A 160 -12.29 -11.84 -4.99
CA ILE A 160 -11.79 -10.76 -5.84
C ILE A 160 -12.96 -9.80 -6.07
N LEU A 161 -12.87 -8.59 -5.52
CA LEU A 161 -13.88 -7.56 -5.68
C LEU A 161 -13.57 -6.72 -6.92
N ASP A 162 -14.32 -6.94 -7.99
CA ASP A 162 -14.14 -6.18 -9.22
C ASP A 162 -14.70 -4.77 -9.08
N GLY A 163 -13.83 -3.77 -9.21
CA GLY A 163 -14.15 -2.34 -9.22
C GLY A 163 -13.75 -1.66 -10.52
N GLY A 164 -13.44 -2.43 -11.56
CA GLY A 164 -12.92 -1.92 -12.82
C GLY A 164 -11.42 -1.60 -12.76
N PRO A 165 -10.88 -0.99 -13.82
CA PRO A 165 -9.45 -0.66 -13.92
C PRO A 165 -9.06 0.48 -12.97
N CYS A 166 -7.85 0.38 -12.42
CA CYS A 166 -7.26 1.44 -11.61
C CYS A 166 -7.02 2.71 -12.42
N THR A 167 -7.37 3.87 -11.87
CA THR A 167 -7.29 5.15 -12.59
C THR A 167 -5.90 5.77 -12.63
N VAL A 168 -5.01 5.42 -11.68
CA VAL A 168 -3.60 5.89 -11.60
C VAL A 168 -2.64 4.88 -12.21
N GLY A 169 -2.81 3.58 -11.90
CA GLY A 169 -2.05 2.48 -12.51
C GLY A 169 -0.58 2.38 -12.10
N VAL A 170 -0.15 3.20 -11.14
CA VAL A 170 1.16 3.12 -10.47
C VAL A 170 0.95 3.12 -8.97
N GLU A 171 1.96 2.68 -8.22
CA GLU A 171 1.91 2.57 -6.77
C GLU A 171 1.73 3.93 -6.06
N SER A 172 1.33 3.91 -4.79
CA SER A 172 1.27 5.12 -3.96
C SER A 172 2.67 5.69 -3.70
N THR A 173 2.79 6.99 -3.64
CA THR A 173 3.98 7.64 -3.08
C THR A 173 4.10 7.27 -1.61
N ILE A 174 5.31 6.94 -1.14
CA ILE A 174 5.58 6.68 0.29
C ILE A 174 6.44 7.80 0.84
N ALA A 175 5.91 8.50 1.83
CA ALA A 175 6.59 9.55 2.56
C ALA A 175 6.84 9.12 4.02
N ILE A 176 8.11 9.15 4.47
CA ILE A 176 8.49 8.96 5.86
C ILE A 176 8.36 10.31 6.54
N CYS A 177 7.49 10.40 7.54
CA CYS A 177 7.17 11.64 8.24
C CYS A 177 8.05 11.80 9.48
N THR A 178 8.56 13.02 9.69
CA THR A 178 9.35 13.44 10.84
C THR A 178 8.90 14.82 11.30
N ASP A 179 9.33 15.26 12.48
CA ASP A 179 9.05 16.62 12.99
C ASP A 179 9.65 17.73 12.13
N ARG A 180 10.64 17.42 11.29
CA ARG A 180 11.32 18.39 10.39
C ARG A 180 10.71 18.45 8.98
N GLY A 181 9.82 17.53 8.63
CA GLY A 181 9.27 17.36 7.29
C GLY A 181 9.22 15.91 6.85
N VAL A 182 9.22 15.65 5.55
CA VAL A 182 9.06 14.30 5.01
C VAL A 182 10.21 13.92 4.06
N ARG A 183 10.49 12.62 4.00
CA ARG A 183 11.42 12.04 3.02
C ARG A 183 10.66 11.06 2.12
N VAL A 184 10.76 11.26 0.81
CA VAL A 184 10.15 10.36 -0.17
C VAL A 184 10.96 9.06 -0.24
N ALA A 185 10.37 7.97 0.23
CA ALA A 185 10.98 6.64 0.23
C ALA A 185 10.62 5.83 -1.02
N ARG A 186 9.52 6.16 -1.68
CA ARG A 186 9.08 5.59 -2.96
C ARG A 186 8.31 6.63 -3.74
N SER A 187 8.72 6.90 -4.97
CA SER A 187 7.95 7.73 -5.91
C SER A 187 6.69 6.98 -6.37
N GLY A 188 5.60 7.69 -6.61
CA GLY A 188 4.31 7.13 -7.01
C GLY A 188 3.37 8.18 -7.56
N GLY A 189 2.07 8.06 -7.28
CA GLY A 189 1.03 8.93 -7.83
C GLY A 189 1.08 10.40 -7.38
N ILE A 190 1.84 10.74 -6.34
CA ILE A 190 2.07 12.11 -5.87
C ILE A 190 3.55 12.43 -6.06
N SER A 191 3.88 13.58 -6.69
CA SER A 191 5.26 14.01 -6.87
C SER A 191 5.86 14.63 -5.60
N ALA A 192 7.20 14.70 -5.53
CA ALA A 192 7.89 15.39 -4.44
C ALA A 192 7.55 16.89 -4.42
N ASP A 193 7.37 17.51 -5.60
CA ASP A 193 7.01 18.93 -5.71
C ASP A 193 5.62 19.19 -5.10
N GLN A 194 4.65 18.31 -5.34
CA GLN A 194 3.32 18.43 -4.71
C GLN A 194 3.37 18.29 -3.19
N LEU A 195 4.26 17.44 -2.64
CA LEU A 195 4.47 17.37 -1.19
C LEU A 195 5.15 18.65 -0.67
N ALA A 196 6.10 19.21 -1.43
CA ALA A 196 6.85 20.41 -1.06
C ALA A 196 5.98 21.68 -0.98
N GLU A 197 4.82 21.69 -1.64
CA GLU A 197 3.82 22.76 -1.51
C GLU A 197 3.18 22.81 -0.10
N LEU A 198 3.24 21.72 0.65
CA LEU A 198 2.55 21.59 1.94
C LEU A 198 3.51 21.47 3.12
N VAL A 199 4.60 20.72 2.96
CA VAL A 199 5.56 20.42 4.02
C VAL A 199 6.99 20.39 3.46
N PRO A 200 8.04 20.64 4.29
CA PRO A 200 9.41 20.48 3.84
C PRO A 200 9.68 19.06 3.35
N VAL A 201 10.22 18.91 2.13
CA VAL A 201 10.73 17.64 1.61
C VAL A 201 12.24 17.61 1.84
N LEU A 202 12.68 16.60 2.60
CA LEU A 202 14.06 16.45 3.03
C LEU A 202 14.86 15.65 2.01
N ASP A 203 16.11 16.05 1.79
CA ASP A 203 17.06 15.25 1.02
C ASP A 203 17.33 13.89 1.67
N ALA A 204 17.86 12.95 0.88
CA ALA A 204 18.37 11.70 1.41
C ALA A 204 19.57 12.01 2.31
N ASP A 205 19.39 11.86 3.62
CA ASP A 205 20.50 11.88 4.58
C ASP A 205 21.17 10.47 4.62
N ASP A 206 22.37 10.40 5.19
CA ASP A 206 23.16 9.15 5.30
C ASP A 206 22.54 8.12 6.28
N GLN A 207 21.34 8.38 6.80
CA GLN A 207 20.66 7.42 7.66
C GLN A 207 20.02 6.31 6.81
N PRO A 208 20.15 5.04 7.24
CA PRO A 208 19.56 3.93 6.52
C PRO A 208 18.05 4.15 6.40
N LEU A 209 17.56 4.14 5.16
CA LEU A 209 16.13 4.19 4.88
C LEU A 209 15.42 3.05 5.60
N GLN A 210 14.35 3.40 6.31
CA GLN A 210 13.44 2.39 6.83
C GLN A 210 12.95 1.51 5.67
N ARG A 211 12.78 0.22 5.93
CA ARG A 211 12.23 -0.69 4.93
C ARG A 211 10.78 -0.28 4.64
N VAL A 212 10.49 0.00 3.39
CA VAL A 212 9.13 0.30 2.93
C VAL A 212 8.72 -0.66 1.83
N PRO A 213 7.44 -0.91 1.61
CA PRO A 213 6.96 -1.75 0.52
C PRO A 213 7.45 -1.24 -0.84
N GLY A 214 8.00 -2.14 -1.68
CA GLY A 214 8.42 -1.80 -3.04
C GLY A 214 9.76 -1.05 -3.18
N ALA A 215 10.56 -0.92 -2.10
CA ALA A 215 11.88 -0.28 -2.15
C ALA A 215 13.05 -1.26 -2.42
N LEU A 216 12.78 -2.47 -2.90
CA LEU A 216 13.82 -3.42 -3.28
C LEU A 216 14.44 -3.04 -4.64
N ALA A 217 15.74 -3.30 -4.81
CA ALA A 217 16.47 -3.05 -6.06
C ALA A 217 15.90 -3.79 -7.27
N SER A 218 15.24 -4.95 -7.05
CA SER A 218 14.47 -5.67 -8.06
C SER A 218 13.05 -5.87 -7.55
N HIS A 219 12.16 -5.00 -7.96
CA HIS A 219 10.73 -5.07 -7.68
C HIS A 219 9.97 -4.62 -8.93
N TYR A 220 8.73 -5.10 -9.10
CA TYR A 220 7.89 -4.81 -10.28
C TYR A 220 8.53 -5.26 -11.61
N ALA A 221 9.34 -6.31 -11.56
CA ALA A 221 10.05 -6.80 -12.73
C ALA A 221 9.12 -7.63 -13.64
N PRO A 222 8.80 -7.16 -14.86
CA PRO A 222 8.08 -7.97 -15.84
C PRO A 222 8.96 -9.12 -16.32
N SER A 223 8.35 -10.20 -16.85
CA SER A 223 9.08 -11.28 -17.51
C SER A 223 9.68 -10.85 -18.85
N ALA A 224 9.14 -9.79 -19.45
CA ALA A 224 9.65 -9.20 -20.67
C ALA A 224 10.90 -8.34 -20.41
N ALA A 225 11.86 -8.35 -21.32
CA ALA A 225 12.97 -7.41 -21.30
C ALA A 225 12.45 -5.98 -21.55
N VAL A 226 12.84 -5.04 -20.70
CA VAL A 226 12.45 -3.64 -20.81
C VAL A 226 13.67 -2.80 -21.16
N THR A 227 13.62 -2.12 -22.31
CA THR A 227 14.63 -1.16 -22.73
C THR A 227 14.05 0.25 -22.64
N VAL A 228 14.73 1.13 -21.91
CA VAL A 228 14.34 2.54 -21.82
C VAL A 228 15.02 3.30 -22.96
N VAL A 229 14.22 3.84 -23.86
CA VAL A 229 14.69 4.70 -24.96
C VAL A 229 14.30 6.16 -24.68
N ARG A 230 15.22 7.09 -24.91
CA ARG A 230 15.03 8.52 -24.63
C ARG A 230 14.70 9.34 -25.86
N THR A 231 14.93 8.76 -27.07
CA THR A 231 14.71 9.43 -28.34
C THR A 231 14.06 8.49 -29.36
N ALA A 232 13.35 9.07 -30.33
CA ALA A 232 12.78 8.30 -31.45
C ALA A 232 13.85 7.53 -32.26
N ALA A 233 15.07 8.07 -32.36
CA ALA A 233 16.18 7.43 -33.04
C ALA A 233 16.72 6.20 -32.28
N GLU A 234 16.70 6.21 -30.97
CA GLU A 234 17.00 5.05 -30.12
C GLU A 234 15.93 3.98 -30.29
N PHE A 235 14.64 4.37 -30.24
CA PHE A 235 13.53 3.43 -30.44
C PHE A 235 13.64 2.69 -31.79
N GLN A 236 13.96 3.40 -32.88
CA GLN A 236 14.14 2.79 -34.21
C GLN A 236 15.34 1.83 -34.29
N ARG A 237 16.35 2.00 -33.46
CA ARG A 237 17.52 1.10 -33.38
C ARG A 237 17.21 -0.18 -32.60
N GLU A 238 16.50 -0.04 -31.47
CA GLU A 238 16.18 -1.14 -30.56
C GLU A 238 15.00 -2.02 -31.09
N SER A 239 14.19 -1.50 -32.02
CA SER A 239 13.05 -2.22 -32.62
C SER A 239 13.40 -3.02 -33.88
N ARG A 240 14.69 -3.10 -34.27
CA ARG A 240 15.22 -3.94 -35.36
C ARG A 240 15.89 -5.20 -34.82
#